data_ba706e1d3113e3da94c9d7764388df5a
#
_entry.id   ba706e1d3113e3da94c9d7764388df5a
#
_cell.length_a   1.000
_cell.length_b   1.000
_cell.length_c   1.000
_cell.angle_alpha   90.00
_cell.angle_beta   90.00
_cell.angle_gamma   90.00
#
_symmetry.space_group_name_H-M   'P 1'
#
loop_
_entity.id
_entity.type
_entity.pdbx_description
1 polymer ?
#
loop_
_entity_poly.entity_id
_entity_poly.type
_entity_poly.pdbx_seq_one_letter_code
_entity_poly.pdbx_strand_id
1 'polypeptide(L)'
;GLYFLCHRYFRKIETKILNAGGRASAIEAKIFAQLCAEILDHSESLYGLATALAELDVAAALAHLAQQQNWVRPVVDNSRAFAIEGGLHPVVERALRSSGQHFIANDCDLSDGAVRLLTGPNMAGKSTFLRQNALIAVLAQMGSFVPASSAHIGVVSQLFSRVGASDDLARGRSTFMVEMVETATILNQADT
;
A
#
# COMPACT_ATOMS: atom_id res chain seq x y z
N GLY A 1 -64.71 -3.93 45.09
CA GLY A 1 -64.27 -5.28 44.72
C GLY A 1 -63.67 -5.43 43.35
N LEU A 2 -64.37 -5.05 42.25
CA LEU A 2 -63.91 -5.36 40.84
C LEU A 2 -62.66 -4.56 40.42
N TYR A 3 -62.58 -3.32 40.86
CA TYR A 3 -61.41 -2.44 40.51
C TYR A 3 -60.08 -2.95 41.06
N PHE A 4 -60.07 -3.56 42.20
CA PHE A 4 -58.86 -4.12 42.85
C PHE A 4 -58.42 -5.41 42.19
N LEU A 5 -59.31 -6.21 41.67
CA LEU A 5 -59.04 -7.46 40.95
C LEU A 5 -58.45 -7.17 39.57
N CYS A 6 -59.00 -6.18 38.84
CA CYS A 6 -58.47 -5.74 37.55
C CYS A 6 -57.03 -5.22 37.68
N HIS A 7 -56.77 -4.35 38.65
CA HIS A 7 -55.45 -3.76 38.86
C HIS A 7 -54.37 -4.84 39.20
N ARG A 8 -54.76 -5.85 39.97
CA ARG A 8 -53.86 -6.99 40.33
C ARG A 8 -53.58 -7.91 39.13
N TYR A 9 -54.55 -8.06 38.25
CA TYR A 9 -54.40 -8.84 37.03
C TYR A 9 -53.51 -8.13 36.01
N PHE A 10 -53.68 -6.85 35.79
CA PHE A 10 -52.84 -6.05 34.90
C PHE A 10 -51.35 -6.03 35.39
N ARG A 11 -51.11 -5.81 36.66
CA ARG A 11 -49.76 -5.89 37.24
C ARG A 11 -49.10 -7.25 37.03
N LYS A 12 -49.84 -8.35 37.12
CA LYS A 12 -49.31 -9.68 36.86
C LYS A 12 -48.91 -9.87 35.38
N ILE A 13 -49.70 -9.32 34.47
CA ILE A 13 -49.39 -9.37 33.04
C ILE A 13 -48.16 -8.51 32.72
N GLU A 14 -48.12 -7.29 33.22
CA GLU A 14 -47.01 -6.38 33.09
C GLU A 14 -45.68 -7.02 33.60
N THR A 15 -45.71 -7.59 34.79
CA THR A 15 -44.57 -8.31 35.38
C THR A 15 -44.15 -9.51 34.51
N LYS A 16 -45.08 -10.24 33.92
CA LYS A 16 -44.76 -11.35 33.01
C LYS A 16 -44.11 -10.88 31.72
N ILE A 17 -44.61 -9.74 31.15
CA ILE A 17 -44.06 -9.16 29.94
C ILE A 17 -42.65 -8.64 30.19
N LEU A 18 -42.43 -7.90 31.27
CA LEU A 18 -41.11 -7.38 31.64
C LEU A 18 -40.11 -8.52 31.93
N ASN A 19 -40.54 -9.57 32.65
CA ASN A 19 -39.72 -10.74 32.92
C ASN A 19 -39.39 -11.54 31.64
N ALA A 20 -40.34 -11.61 30.68
CA ALA A 20 -40.12 -12.28 29.43
C ALA A 20 -39.08 -11.54 28.59
N GLY A 21 -39.13 -10.21 28.51
CA GLY A 21 -38.14 -9.38 27.86
C GLY A 21 -36.74 -9.53 28.47
N GLY A 22 -36.65 -9.44 29.82
CA GLY A 22 -35.38 -9.63 30.52
C GLY A 22 -34.78 -11.03 30.33
N ARG A 23 -35.59 -12.08 30.27
CA ARG A 23 -35.16 -13.44 29.98
C ARG A 23 -34.67 -13.60 28.55
N ALA A 24 -35.31 -13.00 27.57
CA ALA A 24 -34.93 -13.01 26.20
C ALA A 24 -33.53 -12.37 26.04
N SER A 25 -33.34 -11.16 26.57
CA SER A 25 -32.02 -10.47 26.53
C SER A 25 -30.93 -11.25 27.27
N ALA A 26 -31.22 -11.92 28.37
CA ALA A 26 -30.25 -12.76 29.06
C ALA A 26 -29.84 -14.01 28.24
N ILE A 27 -30.79 -14.60 27.50
CA ILE A 27 -30.51 -15.72 26.60
C ILE A 27 -29.68 -15.24 25.40
N GLU A 28 -30.02 -14.12 24.80
CA GLU A 28 -29.25 -13.50 23.72
C GLU A 28 -27.80 -13.21 24.14
N ALA A 29 -27.61 -12.58 25.30
CA ALA A 29 -26.30 -12.30 25.85
C ALA A 29 -25.49 -13.58 26.10
N LYS A 30 -26.14 -14.64 26.58
CA LYS A 30 -25.49 -15.94 26.79
C LYS A 30 -25.06 -16.58 25.46
N ILE A 31 -25.93 -16.58 24.46
CA ILE A 31 -25.60 -17.10 23.12
C ILE A 31 -24.45 -16.31 22.51
N PHE A 32 -24.50 -14.98 22.57
CA PHE A 32 -23.44 -14.13 22.09
C PHE A 32 -22.10 -14.44 22.76
N ALA A 33 -22.07 -14.56 24.09
CA ALA A 33 -20.87 -14.91 24.82
C ALA A 33 -20.32 -16.30 24.43
N GLN A 34 -21.19 -17.28 24.19
CA GLN A 34 -20.79 -18.61 23.72
C GLN A 34 -20.18 -18.54 22.33
N LEU A 35 -20.78 -17.82 21.38
CA LEU A 35 -20.23 -17.65 20.03
C LEU A 35 -18.88 -16.92 20.06
N CYS A 36 -18.74 -15.90 20.90
CA CYS A 36 -17.45 -15.22 21.06
C CYS A 36 -16.38 -16.16 21.62
N ALA A 37 -16.71 -16.96 22.62
CA ALA A 37 -15.78 -17.92 23.19
C ALA A 37 -15.34 -18.98 22.17
N GLU A 38 -16.26 -19.50 21.36
CA GLU A 38 -15.98 -20.47 20.30
C GLU A 38 -15.07 -19.89 19.22
N ILE A 39 -15.30 -18.62 18.78
CA ILE A 39 -14.43 -17.94 17.83
C ILE A 39 -13.03 -17.72 18.43
N LEU A 40 -12.94 -17.30 19.68
CA LEU A 40 -11.67 -17.08 20.37
C LEU A 40 -10.86 -18.38 20.55
N ASP A 41 -11.53 -19.49 20.76
CA ASP A 41 -10.90 -20.82 20.89
C ASP A 41 -10.22 -21.25 19.57
N HIS A 42 -10.73 -20.76 18.44
CA HIS A 42 -10.17 -20.99 17.10
C HIS A 42 -9.32 -19.84 16.57
N SER A 43 -9.02 -18.83 17.39
CA SER A 43 -8.37 -17.59 16.94
C SER A 43 -7.04 -17.81 16.23
N GLU A 44 -6.19 -18.69 16.73
CA GLU A 44 -4.88 -19.02 16.13
C GLU A 44 -5.04 -19.58 14.71
N SER A 45 -5.95 -20.52 14.51
CA SER A 45 -6.25 -21.11 13.21
C SER A 45 -6.85 -20.09 12.25
N LEU A 46 -7.73 -19.20 12.74
CA LEU A 46 -8.33 -18.12 11.95
C LEU A 46 -7.29 -17.09 11.51
N TYR A 47 -6.36 -16.70 12.40
CA TYR A 47 -5.26 -15.82 12.04
C TYR A 47 -4.32 -16.46 11.02
N GLY A 48 -3.97 -17.72 11.19
CA GLY A 48 -3.15 -18.48 10.23
C GLY A 48 -3.80 -18.53 8.84
N LEU A 49 -5.09 -18.83 8.79
CA LEU A 49 -5.86 -18.86 7.54
C LEU A 49 -5.94 -17.47 6.89
N ALA A 50 -6.22 -16.42 7.67
CA ALA A 50 -6.28 -15.06 7.17
C ALA A 50 -4.94 -14.60 6.58
N THR A 51 -3.82 -14.93 7.23
CA THR A 51 -2.47 -14.63 6.73
C THR A 51 -2.21 -15.35 5.41
N ALA A 52 -2.50 -16.64 5.32
CA ALA A 52 -2.29 -17.40 4.09
C ALA A 52 -3.16 -16.89 2.94
N LEU A 53 -4.41 -16.53 3.22
CA LEU A 53 -5.29 -15.93 2.21
C LEU A 53 -4.80 -14.57 1.74
N ALA A 54 -4.29 -13.73 2.65
CA ALA A 54 -3.74 -12.42 2.32
C ALA A 54 -2.49 -12.54 1.43
N GLU A 55 -1.58 -13.46 1.73
CA GLU A 55 -0.41 -13.73 0.90
C GLU A 55 -0.80 -14.21 -0.51
N LEU A 56 -1.78 -15.11 -0.60
CA LEU A 56 -2.28 -15.61 -1.88
C LEU A 56 -2.95 -14.50 -2.69
N ASP A 57 -3.75 -13.66 -2.05
CA ASP A 57 -4.45 -12.55 -2.70
C ASP A 57 -3.46 -11.52 -3.27
N VAL A 58 -2.45 -11.13 -2.49
CA VAL A 58 -1.39 -10.23 -2.95
C VAL A 58 -0.62 -10.83 -4.12
N ALA A 59 -0.21 -12.10 -4.01
CA ALA A 59 0.52 -12.77 -5.08
C ALA A 59 -0.31 -12.86 -6.38
N ALA A 60 -1.60 -13.19 -6.27
CA ALA A 60 -2.51 -13.27 -7.40
C ALA A 60 -2.73 -11.88 -8.03
N ALA A 61 -2.92 -10.85 -7.24
CA ALA A 61 -3.10 -9.47 -7.71
C ALA A 61 -1.87 -8.96 -8.47
N LEU A 62 -0.66 -9.18 -7.92
CA LEU A 62 0.60 -8.78 -8.56
C LEU A 62 0.85 -9.58 -9.86
N ALA A 63 0.57 -10.87 -9.87
CA ALA A 63 0.69 -11.70 -11.07
C ALA A 63 -0.29 -11.26 -12.16
N HIS A 64 -1.53 -10.96 -11.80
CA HIS A 64 -2.53 -10.45 -12.75
C HIS A 64 -2.11 -9.10 -13.35
N LEU A 65 -1.62 -8.18 -12.51
CA LEU A 65 -1.09 -6.89 -12.97
C LEU A 65 0.08 -7.10 -13.94
N ALA A 66 1.03 -7.96 -13.59
CA ALA A 66 2.19 -8.26 -14.43
C ALA A 66 1.78 -8.80 -15.80
N GLN A 67 0.82 -9.73 -15.83
CA GLN A 67 0.29 -10.28 -17.07
C GLN A 67 -0.42 -9.23 -17.92
N GLN A 68 -1.27 -8.40 -17.31
CA GLN A 68 -2.01 -7.35 -18.04
C GLN A 68 -1.10 -6.27 -18.62
N GLN A 69 -0.01 -5.94 -17.92
CA GLN A 69 0.89 -4.85 -18.29
C GLN A 69 2.15 -5.34 -19.01
N ASN A 70 2.31 -6.65 -19.22
CA ASN A 70 3.53 -7.27 -19.77
C ASN A 70 4.79 -6.90 -19.00
N TRP A 71 4.69 -6.86 -17.67
CA TRP A 71 5.84 -6.60 -16.81
C TRP A 71 6.73 -7.84 -16.67
N VAL A 72 8.02 -7.64 -16.44
CA VAL A 72 8.99 -8.72 -16.31
C VAL A 72 9.37 -8.97 -14.85
N ARG A 73 9.81 -10.18 -14.56
CA ARG A 73 10.35 -10.53 -13.24
C ARG A 73 11.75 -9.95 -13.09
N PRO A 74 11.99 -9.07 -12.09
CA PRO A 74 13.32 -8.55 -11.84
C PRO A 74 14.20 -9.61 -11.16
N VAL A 75 15.52 -9.48 -11.33
CA VAL A 75 16.51 -10.13 -10.47
C VAL A 75 16.75 -9.22 -9.27
N VAL A 76 16.56 -9.73 -8.06
CA VAL A 76 16.82 -9.00 -6.82
C VAL A 76 17.76 -9.83 -5.97
N ASP A 77 18.90 -9.27 -5.58
CA ASP A 77 19.94 -9.94 -4.80
C ASP A 77 20.70 -8.97 -3.89
N ASN A 78 21.73 -9.45 -3.21
CA ASN A 78 22.55 -8.64 -2.31
C ASN A 78 23.74 -7.96 -3.02
N SER A 79 23.71 -7.86 -4.35
CA SER A 79 24.72 -7.14 -5.10
C SER A 79 24.52 -5.62 -5.04
N ARG A 80 25.42 -4.87 -5.68
CA ARG A 80 25.28 -3.42 -5.92
C ARG A 80 24.73 -3.12 -7.33
N ALA A 81 24.11 -4.09 -7.97
CA ALA A 81 23.54 -3.90 -9.29
C ALA A 81 22.36 -2.92 -9.25
N PHE A 82 22.30 -2.04 -10.22
CA PHE A 82 21.14 -1.23 -10.52
C PHE A 82 21.07 -1.02 -12.03
N ALA A 83 20.64 -2.05 -12.73
CA ALA A 83 20.57 -2.10 -14.18
C ALA A 83 19.12 -2.35 -14.61
N ILE A 84 18.57 -1.43 -15.38
CA ILE A 84 17.20 -1.47 -15.91
C ILE A 84 17.30 -1.23 -17.41
N GLU A 85 16.77 -2.14 -18.21
CA GLU A 85 16.65 -2.01 -19.65
C GLU A 85 15.18 -1.82 -20.04
N GLY A 86 14.92 -0.91 -20.95
CA GLY A 86 13.57 -0.67 -21.45
C GLY A 86 12.57 -0.26 -20.38
N GLY A 87 13.01 0.44 -19.35
CA GLY A 87 12.17 0.87 -18.23
C GLY A 87 11.04 1.81 -18.68
N LEU A 88 9.86 1.64 -18.10
CA LEU A 88 8.66 2.46 -18.34
C LEU A 88 8.17 3.06 -17.02
N HIS A 89 7.65 4.28 -17.08
CA HIS A 89 6.97 4.87 -15.93
C HIS A 89 5.54 4.33 -15.83
N PRO A 90 5.16 3.50 -14.84
CA PRO A 90 3.92 2.73 -14.86
C PRO A 90 2.65 3.60 -14.98
N VAL A 91 2.65 4.77 -14.35
CA VAL A 91 1.49 5.67 -14.36
C VAL A 91 1.42 6.46 -15.68
N VAL A 92 2.57 7.01 -16.13
CA VAL A 92 2.60 7.83 -17.35
C VAL A 92 2.39 6.98 -18.59
N GLU A 93 3.00 5.80 -18.65
CA GLU A 93 2.80 4.83 -19.74
C GLU A 93 1.32 4.45 -19.88
N ARG A 94 0.65 4.13 -18.77
CA ARG A 94 -0.78 3.81 -18.78
C ARG A 94 -1.64 4.99 -19.26
N ALA A 95 -1.33 6.21 -18.82
CA ALA A 95 -2.04 7.41 -19.25
C ALA A 95 -1.85 7.69 -20.74
N LEU A 96 -0.63 7.55 -21.27
CA LEU A 96 -0.34 7.72 -22.68
C LEU A 96 -1.01 6.65 -23.55
N ARG A 97 -0.99 5.40 -23.13
CA ARG A 97 -1.66 4.29 -23.81
C ARG A 97 -3.16 4.53 -23.95
N SER A 98 -3.81 5.07 -22.91
CA SER A 98 -5.24 5.40 -22.97
C SER A 98 -5.57 6.53 -23.94
N SER A 99 -4.59 7.39 -24.28
CA SER A 99 -4.71 8.44 -25.29
C SER A 99 -4.16 8.06 -26.67
N GLY A 100 -3.81 6.79 -26.88
CA GLY A 100 -3.26 6.29 -28.13
C GLY A 100 -1.80 6.69 -28.38
N GLN A 101 -1.10 7.16 -27.36
CA GLN A 101 0.31 7.53 -27.41
C GLN A 101 1.18 6.43 -26.78
N HIS A 102 2.48 6.42 -27.14
CA HIS A 102 3.44 5.47 -26.58
C HIS A 102 4.46 6.17 -25.69
N PHE A 103 4.77 5.54 -24.56
CA PHE A 103 5.89 5.95 -23.72
C PHE A 103 7.19 5.48 -24.35
N ILE A 104 8.21 6.35 -24.39
CA ILE A 104 9.54 5.96 -24.85
C ILE A 104 10.28 5.30 -23.70
N ALA A 105 10.64 4.03 -23.85
CA ALA A 105 11.37 3.26 -22.87
C ALA A 105 12.78 3.84 -22.63
N ASN A 106 13.28 3.72 -21.40
CA ASN A 106 14.57 4.28 -21.01
C ASN A 106 15.40 3.25 -20.25
N ASP A 107 16.69 3.25 -20.52
CA ASP A 107 17.66 2.40 -19.82
C ASP A 107 18.30 3.19 -18.67
N CYS A 108 18.58 2.51 -17.57
CA CYS A 108 19.29 3.07 -16.43
C CYS A 108 20.27 2.04 -15.87
N ASP A 109 21.56 2.38 -15.88
CA ASP A 109 22.59 1.60 -15.22
C ASP A 109 23.34 2.51 -14.24
N LEU A 110 23.25 2.15 -12.96
CA LEU A 110 23.94 2.77 -11.83
C LEU A 110 24.73 1.72 -11.03
N SER A 111 25.06 0.61 -11.65
CA SER A 111 25.85 -0.46 -11.02
C SER A 111 27.17 0.08 -10.51
N ASP A 112 27.72 -0.56 -9.48
CA ASP A 112 29.02 -0.22 -8.87
C ASP A 112 29.14 1.23 -8.34
N GLY A 113 28.01 1.85 -7.98
CA GLY A 113 27.99 3.20 -7.42
C GLY A 113 28.19 4.31 -8.46
N ALA A 114 27.87 4.04 -9.72
CA ALA A 114 27.91 5.03 -10.78
C ALA A 114 26.96 6.20 -10.52
N VAL A 115 27.36 7.40 -10.93
CA VAL A 115 26.55 8.61 -10.88
C VAL A 115 26.11 8.98 -12.28
N ARG A 116 24.81 9.18 -12.49
CA ARG A 116 24.27 9.62 -13.77
C ARG A 116 23.85 11.09 -13.71
N LEU A 117 24.44 11.92 -14.55
CA LEU A 117 24.05 13.31 -14.71
C LEU A 117 22.99 13.44 -15.80
N LEU A 118 21.77 13.88 -15.44
CA LEU A 118 20.68 14.13 -16.39
C LEU A 118 20.61 15.59 -16.75
N THR A 119 20.82 15.91 -18.01
CA THR A 119 20.72 17.27 -18.57
C THR A 119 19.58 17.36 -19.59
N GLY A 120 19.11 18.55 -19.84
CA GLY A 120 18.07 18.80 -20.85
C GLY A 120 17.12 19.92 -20.46
N PRO A 121 16.27 20.39 -21.38
CA PRO A 121 15.33 21.48 -21.15
C PRO A 121 14.25 21.09 -20.12
N ASN A 122 13.53 22.08 -19.63
CA ASN A 122 12.37 21.84 -18.78
C ASN A 122 11.31 21.07 -19.59
N MET A 123 10.56 20.19 -18.90
CA MET A 123 9.56 19.29 -19.49
C MET A 123 10.12 18.18 -20.41
N ALA A 124 11.44 17.99 -20.49
CA ALA A 124 12.07 16.91 -21.29
C ALA A 124 11.97 15.52 -20.64
N GLY A 125 11.19 15.34 -19.59
CA GLY A 125 10.98 14.04 -18.94
C GLY A 125 12.03 13.67 -17.87
N LYS A 126 12.96 14.57 -17.48
CA LYS A 126 13.97 14.29 -16.44
C LYS A 126 13.35 13.77 -15.14
N SER A 127 12.34 14.46 -14.63
CA SER A 127 11.63 14.07 -13.40
C SER A 127 10.86 12.75 -13.55
N THR A 128 10.32 12.51 -14.74
CA THR A 128 9.64 11.24 -15.06
C THR A 128 10.63 10.08 -15.03
N PHE A 129 11.82 10.26 -15.60
CA PHE A 129 12.88 9.26 -15.57
C PHE A 129 13.34 8.94 -14.14
N LEU A 130 13.55 9.94 -13.30
CA LEU A 130 13.93 9.73 -11.89
C LEU A 130 12.85 8.94 -11.12
N ARG A 131 11.59 9.35 -11.27
CA ARG A 131 10.46 8.67 -10.64
C ARG A 131 10.26 7.25 -11.16
N GLN A 132 10.45 7.03 -12.46
CA GLN A 132 10.41 5.71 -13.10
C GLN A 132 11.35 4.73 -12.39
N ASN A 133 12.63 5.09 -12.27
CA ASN A 133 13.63 4.23 -11.66
C ASN A 133 13.38 3.98 -10.18
N ALA A 134 12.93 5.00 -9.44
CA ALA A 134 12.52 4.86 -8.05
C ALA A 134 11.34 3.90 -7.88
N LEU A 135 10.32 4.01 -8.73
CA LEU A 135 9.15 3.13 -8.70
C LEU A 135 9.52 1.69 -9.07
N ILE A 136 10.39 1.49 -10.06
CA ILE A 136 10.87 0.15 -10.44
C ILE A 136 11.63 -0.50 -9.28
N ALA A 137 12.49 0.25 -8.57
CA ALA A 137 13.19 -0.25 -7.40
C ALA A 137 12.24 -0.67 -6.27
N VAL A 138 11.23 0.16 -5.96
CA VAL A 138 10.22 -0.15 -4.96
C VAL A 138 9.40 -1.38 -5.35
N LEU A 139 8.94 -1.46 -6.59
CA LEU A 139 8.18 -2.61 -7.09
C LEU A 139 9.01 -3.90 -7.02
N ALA A 140 10.28 -3.85 -7.42
CA ALA A 140 11.18 -5.00 -7.34
C ALA A 140 11.34 -5.51 -5.90
N GLN A 141 11.59 -4.61 -4.95
CA GLN A 141 11.81 -4.98 -3.54
C GLN A 141 10.54 -5.44 -2.82
N MET A 142 9.36 -5.01 -3.24
CA MET A 142 8.11 -5.53 -2.68
C MET A 142 7.71 -6.91 -3.24
N GLY A 143 8.52 -7.49 -4.14
CA GLY A 143 8.26 -8.79 -4.75
C GLY A 143 7.36 -8.75 -5.99
N SER A 144 7.14 -7.57 -6.57
CA SER A 144 6.37 -7.41 -7.80
C SER A 144 7.24 -7.62 -9.05
N PHE A 145 6.59 -7.91 -10.16
CA PHE A 145 7.13 -7.70 -11.50
C PHE A 145 7.26 -6.19 -11.76
N VAL A 146 8.11 -5.81 -12.73
CA VAL A 146 8.45 -4.41 -13.00
C VAL A 146 8.21 -4.02 -14.45
N PRO A 147 7.85 -2.75 -14.72
CA PRO A 147 7.64 -2.21 -16.05
C PRO A 147 8.98 -1.97 -16.77
N ALA A 148 9.62 -3.02 -17.24
CA ALA A 148 10.90 -2.98 -17.95
C ALA A 148 11.00 -4.16 -18.91
N SER A 149 12.01 -4.15 -19.80
CA SER A 149 12.38 -5.33 -20.60
C SER A 149 13.26 -6.29 -19.79
N SER A 150 14.15 -5.75 -18.96
CA SER A 150 14.90 -6.48 -17.93
C SER A 150 15.21 -5.57 -16.75
N ALA A 151 15.40 -6.14 -15.56
CA ALA A 151 15.87 -5.40 -14.39
C ALA A 151 16.69 -6.30 -13.46
N HIS A 152 17.85 -5.81 -13.04
CA HIS A 152 18.67 -6.40 -12.00
C HIS A 152 18.99 -5.34 -10.95
N ILE A 153 18.45 -5.51 -9.75
CA ILE A 153 18.49 -4.50 -8.70
C ILE A 153 18.95 -5.15 -7.40
N GLY A 154 20.08 -4.68 -6.87
CA GLY A 154 20.50 -5.02 -5.52
C GLY A 154 19.53 -4.48 -4.47
N VAL A 155 19.43 -5.15 -3.33
CA VAL A 155 18.60 -4.69 -2.21
C VAL A 155 19.13 -3.35 -1.71
N VAL A 156 18.27 -2.33 -1.70
CA VAL A 156 18.56 -1.00 -1.16
C VAL A 156 17.87 -0.79 0.18
N SER A 157 18.60 -0.28 1.17
CA SER A 157 18.06 0.01 2.50
C SER A 157 17.20 1.27 2.51
N GLN A 158 17.55 2.24 1.68
CA GLN A 158 16.90 3.55 1.63
C GLN A 158 16.83 4.07 0.20
N LEU A 159 15.75 4.74 -0.13
CA LEU A 159 15.55 5.43 -1.38
C LEU A 159 15.17 6.89 -1.11
N PHE A 160 16.01 7.79 -1.56
CA PHE A 160 15.74 9.23 -1.46
C PHE A 160 15.41 9.81 -2.82
N SER A 161 14.43 10.68 -2.86
CA SER A 161 14.03 11.37 -4.09
C SER A 161 13.78 12.83 -3.81
N ARG A 162 14.43 13.68 -4.58
CA ARG A 162 14.15 15.11 -4.64
C ARG A 162 13.73 15.48 -6.06
N VAL A 163 12.43 15.44 -6.32
CA VAL A 163 11.88 15.69 -7.66
C VAL A 163 10.75 16.72 -7.58
N GLY A 164 11.06 17.93 -8.03
CA GLY A 164 10.11 19.06 -8.11
C GLY A 164 9.97 19.82 -6.80
N ALA A 165 9.87 21.14 -6.89
CA ALA A 165 9.43 21.97 -5.79
C ALA A 165 7.89 21.89 -5.72
N SER A 166 7.34 21.39 -4.62
CA SER A 166 6.00 21.81 -4.24
C SER A 166 6.14 23.18 -3.60
N ASP A 167 5.55 24.20 -4.20
CA ASP A 167 5.43 25.52 -3.59
C ASP A 167 4.62 25.36 -2.29
N ASP A 168 5.31 25.23 -1.17
CA ASP A 168 4.68 25.29 0.15
C ASP A 168 4.53 26.77 0.55
N LEU A 169 3.82 27.51 -0.29
CA LEU A 169 3.46 28.92 -0.08
C LEU A 169 2.71 29.12 1.26
N ALA A 170 2.05 28.06 1.75
CA ALA A 170 1.30 28.11 2.99
C ALA A 170 2.21 28.22 4.23
N ARG A 171 3.50 27.85 4.14
CA ARG A 171 4.48 27.96 5.24
C ARG A 171 5.50 29.05 5.07
N GLY A 172 5.38 29.87 4.01
CA GLY A 172 6.28 31.02 3.77
C GLY A 172 7.76 30.66 3.58
N ARG A 173 8.05 29.39 3.24
CA ARG A 173 9.41 28.93 2.97
C ARG A 173 9.71 29.08 1.46
N SER A 174 10.83 29.69 1.15
CA SER A 174 11.36 29.71 -0.21
C SER A 174 11.60 28.27 -0.70
N THR A 175 11.25 27.98 -1.96
CA THR A 175 11.54 26.69 -2.62
C THR A 175 13.01 26.30 -2.46
N PHE A 176 13.92 27.25 -2.51
CA PHE A 176 15.34 27.05 -2.29
C PHE A 176 15.66 26.52 -0.87
N MET A 177 15.02 27.07 0.17
CA MET A 177 15.23 26.60 1.56
C MET A 177 14.72 25.17 1.75
N VAL A 178 13.58 24.84 1.16
CA VAL A 178 13.04 23.47 1.19
C VAL A 178 14.00 22.51 0.51
N GLU A 179 14.54 22.89 -0.65
CA GLU A 179 15.54 22.10 -1.38
C GLU A 179 16.82 21.87 -0.54
N MET A 180 17.32 22.89 0.12
CA MET A 180 18.52 22.77 0.96
C MET A 180 18.29 21.85 2.16
N VAL A 181 17.14 21.96 2.84
CA VAL A 181 16.80 21.11 3.99
C VAL A 181 16.64 19.65 3.54
N GLU A 182 15.93 19.38 2.45
CA GLU A 182 15.76 18.03 1.92
C GLU A 182 17.10 17.42 1.48
N THR A 183 17.93 18.20 0.78
CA THR A 183 19.28 17.76 0.38
C THR A 183 20.17 17.46 1.59
N ALA A 184 20.14 18.31 2.60
CA ALA A 184 20.88 18.07 3.85
C ALA A 184 20.39 16.80 4.56
N THR A 185 19.08 16.54 4.54
CA THR A 185 18.51 15.31 5.11
C THR A 185 19.02 14.07 4.37
N ILE A 186 19.04 14.10 3.04
CA ILE A 186 19.58 13.01 2.22
C ILE A 186 21.06 12.76 2.55
N LEU A 187 21.88 13.81 2.57
CA LEU A 187 23.30 13.71 2.85
C LEU A 187 23.62 13.18 4.26
N ASN A 188 22.75 13.48 5.23
CA ASN A 188 22.95 13.02 6.61
C ASN A 188 22.40 11.61 6.88
N GLN A 189 21.47 11.13 6.07
CA GLN A 189 20.81 9.83 6.27
C GLN A 189 21.26 8.76 5.27
N ALA A 190 21.88 9.16 4.15
CA ALA A 190 22.41 8.20 3.22
C ALA A 190 23.62 7.50 3.83
N ASP A 191 23.49 6.20 4.11
CA ASP A 191 24.60 5.34 4.51
C ASP A 191 25.49 5.03 3.32
N THR A 192 26.79 4.85 3.60
CA THR A 192 27.82 4.49 2.61
C THR A 192 27.79 3.02 2.27
#